data_e0b9042d14a2ace2595d06dd43329f25
#
_entry.id   e0b9042d14a2ace2595d06dd43329f25
#
_cell.length_a   1.000
_cell.length_b   1.000
_cell.length_c   1.000
_cell.angle_alpha   90.00
_cell.angle_beta   90.00
_cell.angle_gamma   90.00
#
_symmetry.space_group_name_H-M   'P 1'
#
loop_
_entity.id
_entity.type
_entity.pdbx_description
1 polymer ?
#
loop_
_entity_poly.entity_id
_entity_poly.type
_entity_poly.pdbx_seq_one_letter_code
_entity_poly.pdbx_strand_id
1 'polypeptide(L)'
;MCWNGQASATLATVGLASTAYVAIKGEKKELWIPLAYFSLMELLQAVTYTVIDQCGLPLNQILTLFGALHIIFQPFFINAFSMHFIPIKVKEKISPYVYGICFVGSIFLLMKLYPFEWAGMCNIGHEPFCGEHLCSVEGNWHIAWEAPLNGFKWFTLGYFIPVFFIPVVYGSWKFVVYHLLVGPGLARLLTDNINEWPAVWCLLSIGLLLLVIKTPIRSILYTKNWWLWKNEETESSVILETETKTPVLK
;
A
#
# COMPACT_ATOMS: atom_id res chain seq x y z
N MET A 1 9.18 21.06 7.51
CA MET A 1 8.28 20.01 6.98
C MET A 1 7.47 20.55 5.82
N CYS A 2 7.39 19.84 4.68
CA CYS A 2 6.63 20.26 3.49
C CYS A 2 5.17 19.83 3.54
N TRP A 3 4.83 18.81 4.33
CA TRP A 3 3.50 18.25 4.52
C TRP A 3 3.00 18.51 5.95
N ASN A 4 1.70 18.59 6.15
CA ASN A 4 1.09 18.86 7.46
C ASN A 4 -0.30 18.21 7.61
N GLY A 5 -0.89 18.30 8.81
CA GLY A 5 -2.17 17.70 9.10
C GLY A 5 -3.34 18.19 8.23
N GLN A 6 -3.31 19.46 7.80
CA GLN A 6 -4.33 19.99 6.88
C GLN A 6 -4.20 19.39 5.48
N ALA A 7 -2.98 19.21 4.99
CA ALA A 7 -2.71 18.57 3.71
C ALA A 7 -3.16 17.09 3.73
N SER A 8 -2.82 16.33 4.79
CA SER A 8 -3.29 14.95 4.97
C SER A 8 -4.82 14.87 5.07
N ALA A 9 -5.47 15.77 5.83
CA ALA A 9 -6.93 15.83 5.92
C ALA A 9 -7.60 16.14 4.57
N THR A 10 -7.02 17.04 3.79
CA THR A 10 -7.49 17.37 2.44
C THR A 10 -7.37 16.17 1.51
N LEU A 11 -6.21 15.51 1.49
CA LEU A 11 -5.98 14.34 0.66
C LEU A 11 -6.87 13.15 1.07
N ALA A 12 -7.05 12.92 2.38
CA ALA A 12 -7.99 11.92 2.90
C ALA A 12 -9.41 12.19 2.39
N THR A 13 -9.86 13.45 2.46
CA THR A 13 -11.19 13.84 2.00
C THR A 13 -11.36 13.61 0.49
N VAL A 14 -10.38 14.03 -0.33
CA VAL A 14 -10.38 13.80 -1.77
C VAL A 14 -10.35 12.31 -2.09
N GLY A 15 -9.51 11.53 -1.40
CA GLY A 15 -9.39 10.09 -1.58
C GLY A 15 -10.69 9.34 -1.22
N LEU A 16 -11.30 9.66 -0.08
CA LEU A 16 -12.57 9.04 0.36
C LEU A 16 -13.75 9.44 -0.54
N ALA A 17 -13.83 10.72 -0.94
CA ALA A 17 -14.84 11.17 -1.91
C ALA A 17 -14.68 10.47 -3.27
N SER A 18 -13.43 10.33 -3.73
CA SER A 18 -13.12 9.58 -4.96
C SER A 18 -13.48 8.11 -4.83
N THR A 19 -13.22 7.49 -3.67
CA THR A 19 -13.62 6.11 -3.36
C THR A 19 -15.14 5.93 -3.48
N ALA A 20 -15.90 6.80 -2.81
CA ALA A 20 -17.36 6.77 -2.87
C ALA A 20 -17.87 6.95 -4.31
N TYR A 21 -17.31 7.90 -5.05
CA TYR A 21 -17.65 8.13 -6.45
C TYR A 21 -17.39 6.89 -7.32
N VAL A 22 -16.21 6.27 -7.19
CA VAL A 22 -15.80 5.08 -7.95
C VAL A 22 -16.72 3.89 -7.62
N ALA A 23 -17.07 3.69 -6.33
CA ALA A 23 -17.98 2.64 -5.88
C ALA A 23 -19.42 2.85 -6.43
N ILE A 24 -19.96 4.08 -6.35
CA ILE A 24 -21.29 4.43 -6.87
C ILE A 24 -21.37 4.25 -8.39
N LYS A 25 -20.28 4.49 -9.12
CA LYS A 25 -20.17 4.24 -10.56
C LYS A 25 -20.12 2.77 -10.94
N GLY A 26 -20.17 1.85 -9.99
CA GLY A 26 -20.20 0.40 -10.21
C GLY A 26 -18.83 -0.20 -10.57
N GLU A 27 -17.74 0.51 -10.32
CA GLU A 27 -16.40 -0.06 -10.50
C GLU A 27 -16.18 -1.24 -9.57
N LYS A 28 -15.30 -2.16 -9.98
CA LYS A 28 -14.99 -3.37 -9.21
C LYS A 28 -14.42 -3.04 -7.83
N LYS A 29 -14.82 -3.82 -6.82
CA LYS A 29 -14.37 -3.64 -5.43
C LYS A 29 -12.84 -3.66 -5.27
N GLU A 30 -12.15 -4.39 -6.12
CA GLU A 30 -10.69 -4.46 -6.15
C GLU A 30 -10.02 -3.13 -6.49
N LEU A 31 -10.75 -2.16 -7.02
CA LEU A 31 -10.26 -0.82 -7.31
C LEU A 31 -10.54 0.17 -6.17
N TRP A 32 -11.80 0.21 -5.67
CA TRP A 32 -12.16 1.22 -4.69
C TRP A 32 -11.84 0.83 -3.24
N ILE A 33 -11.79 -0.46 -2.88
CA ILE A 33 -11.40 -0.88 -1.52
C ILE A 33 -9.95 -0.49 -1.20
N PRO A 34 -8.95 -0.78 -2.06
CA PRO A 34 -7.58 -0.31 -1.83
C PRO A 34 -7.48 1.22 -1.77
N LEU A 35 -8.23 1.95 -2.63
CA LEU A 35 -8.26 3.41 -2.58
C LEU A 35 -8.79 3.91 -1.24
N ALA A 36 -9.88 3.31 -0.71
CA ALA A 36 -10.37 3.61 0.63
C ALA A 36 -9.31 3.36 1.70
N TYR A 37 -8.65 2.22 1.62
CA TYR A 37 -7.62 1.81 2.58
C TYR A 37 -6.50 2.85 2.68
N PHE A 38 -5.90 3.23 1.57
CA PHE A 38 -4.84 4.25 1.56
C PHE A 38 -5.36 5.64 1.97
N SER A 39 -6.60 5.99 1.62
CA SER A 39 -7.21 7.26 2.04
C SER A 39 -7.46 7.31 3.56
N LEU A 40 -7.80 6.17 4.18
CA LEU A 40 -7.94 6.07 5.63
C LEU A 40 -6.59 6.21 6.35
N MET A 41 -5.47 5.84 5.70
CA MET A 41 -4.15 6.11 6.24
C MET A 41 -3.86 7.60 6.34
N GLU A 42 -4.21 8.39 5.31
CA GLU A 42 -4.06 9.84 5.37
C GLU A 42 -4.97 10.47 6.43
N LEU A 43 -6.16 9.91 6.65
CA LEU A 43 -7.01 10.37 7.74
C LEU A 43 -6.36 10.08 9.12
N LEU A 44 -5.78 8.90 9.30
CA LEU A 44 -5.03 8.54 10.50
C LEU A 44 -3.86 9.51 10.71
N GLN A 45 -3.10 9.81 9.67
CA GLN A 45 -1.96 10.75 9.72
C GLN A 45 -2.43 12.17 10.06
N ALA A 46 -3.56 12.63 9.49
CA ALA A 46 -4.12 13.94 9.83
C ALA A 46 -4.42 14.07 11.33
N VAL A 47 -4.95 13.00 11.95
CA VAL A 47 -5.16 12.96 13.42
C VAL A 47 -3.80 12.88 14.14
N THR A 48 -2.85 12.10 13.66
CA THR A 48 -1.52 11.95 14.28
C THR A 48 -0.77 13.28 14.35
N TYR A 49 -0.94 14.15 13.36
CA TYR A 49 -0.34 15.51 13.39
C TYR A 49 -0.77 16.35 14.58
N THR A 50 -1.92 16.08 15.20
CA THR A 50 -2.36 16.82 16.40
C THR A 50 -1.55 16.50 17.66
N VAL A 51 -0.83 15.39 17.65
CA VAL A 51 -0.03 14.88 18.78
C VAL A 51 1.40 14.47 18.36
N ILE A 52 1.87 14.97 17.21
CA ILE A 52 3.22 14.69 16.69
C ILE A 52 4.29 15.12 17.71
N ASP A 53 5.39 14.40 17.79
CA ASP A 53 6.51 14.58 18.73
C ASP A 53 6.16 14.39 20.22
N GLN A 54 4.92 14.09 20.55
CA GLN A 54 4.49 13.86 21.93
C GLN A 54 4.64 12.37 22.31
N CYS A 55 5.87 11.83 22.27
CA CYS A 55 6.16 10.40 22.42
C CYS A 55 5.70 9.81 23.78
N GLY A 56 5.62 10.62 24.82
CA GLY A 56 5.07 10.22 26.12
C GLY A 56 3.55 10.18 26.17
N LEU A 57 2.83 10.69 25.14
CA LEU A 57 1.38 10.72 25.13
C LEU A 57 0.82 9.40 24.59
N PRO A 58 -0.05 8.68 25.34
CA PRO A 58 -0.63 7.42 24.89
C PRO A 58 -1.33 7.52 23.53
N LEU A 59 -1.95 8.68 23.22
CA LEU A 59 -2.61 8.89 21.94
C LEU A 59 -1.62 8.84 20.76
N ASN A 60 -0.44 9.46 20.87
CA ASN A 60 0.60 9.36 19.83
C ASN A 60 1.00 7.90 19.61
N GLN A 61 1.26 7.17 20.71
CA GLN A 61 1.66 5.75 20.63
C GLN A 61 0.59 4.87 19.98
N ILE A 62 -0.69 5.07 20.34
CA ILE A 62 -1.82 4.34 19.76
C ILE A 62 -1.94 4.63 18.25
N LEU A 63 -1.84 5.89 17.84
CA LEU A 63 -1.94 6.29 16.44
C LEU A 63 -0.74 5.73 15.64
N THR A 64 0.45 5.73 16.23
CA THR A 64 1.65 5.12 15.63
C THR A 64 1.48 3.61 15.46
N LEU A 65 0.91 2.93 16.46
CA LEU A 65 0.60 1.50 16.36
C LEU A 65 -0.41 1.22 15.26
N PHE A 66 -1.47 2.04 15.11
CA PHE A 66 -2.41 1.90 14.00
C PHE A 66 -1.73 2.14 12.64
N GLY A 67 -0.79 3.07 12.54
CA GLY A 67 0.04 3.27 11.35
C GLY A 67 0.85 2.01 11.02
N ALA A 68 1.51 1.42 12.02
CA ALA A 68 2.26 0.16 11.85
C ALA A 68 1.33 -0.99 11.41
N LEU A 69 0.17 -1.16 12.05
CA LEU A 69 -0.81 -2.18 11.67
C LEU A 69 -1.34 -1.97 10.26
N HIS A 70 -1.55 -0.73 9.85
CA HIS A 70 -1.94 -0.42 8.47
C HIS A 70 -0.88 -0.93 7.47
N ILE A 71 0.41 -0.68 7.71
CA ILE A 71 1.48 -1.20 6.84
C ILE A 71 1.55 -2.74 6.87
N ILE A 72 1.35 -3.36 8.03
CA ILE A 72 1.37 -4.82 8.19
C ILE A 72 0.29 -5.50 7.34
N PHE A 73 -0.91 -4.91 7.24
CA PHE A 73 -2.01 -5.46 6.44
C PHE A 73 -2.09 -4.92 5.02
N GLN A 74 -1.26 -3.96 4.65
CA GLN A 74 -1.21 -3.36 3.32
C GLN A 74 -1.04 -4.38 2.17
N PRO A 75 -0.27 -5.49 2.31
CA PRO A 75 -0.12 -6.50 1.26
C PRO A 75 -1.44 -7.07 0.72
N PHE A 76 -2.49 -7.18 1.54
CA PHE A 76 -3.80 -7.64 1.10
C PHE A 76 -4.43 -6.70 0.06
N PHE A 77 -4.35 -5.40 0.31
CA PHE A 77 -4.96 -4.37 -0.53
C PHE A 77 -4.16 -4.12 -1.80
N ILE A 78 -2.82 -4.19 -1.71
CA ILE A 78 -1.94 -4.13 -2.88
C ILE A 78 -2.21 -5.32 -3.79
N ASN A 79 -2.35 -6.54 -3.26
CA ASN A 79 -2.65 -7.71 -4.07
C ASN A 79 -4.09 -7.69 -4.61
N ALA A 80 -5.08 -7.21 -3.86
CA ALA A 80 -6.43 -7.03 -4.36
C ALA A 80 -6.43 -6.14 -5.63
N PHE A 81 -5.70 -5.02 -5.58
CA PHE A 81 -5.54 -4.12 -6.72
C PHE A 81 -4.69 -4.74 -7.84
N SER A 82 -3.58 -5.35 -7.51
CA SER A 82 -2.65 -5.96 -8.45
C SER A 82 -3.28 -7.09 -9.27
N MET A 83 -4.08 -7.96 -8.63
CA MET A 83 -4.82 -9.04 -9.31
C MET A 83 -5.92 -8.53 -10.27
N HIS A 84 -6.23 -7.24 -10.28
CA HIS A 84 -7.11 -6.65 -11.29
C HIS A 84 -6.47 -6.63 -12.69
N PHE A 85 -5.14 -6.71 -12.80
CA PHE A 85 -4.40 -6.63 -14.06
C PHE A 85 -4.06 -7.97 -14.69
N ILE A 86 -4.73 -9.04 -14.28
CA ILE A 86 -4.62 -10.40 -14.84
C ILE A 86 -6.02 -10.94 -15.17
N PRO A 87 -6.13 -11.99 -16.04
CA PRO A 87 -7.40 -12.61 -16.37
C PRO A 87 -8.19 -13.10 -15.17
N ILE A 88 -9.51 -12.94 -15.21
CA ILE A 88 -10.42 -13.26 -14.09
C ILE A 88 -10.31 -14.72 -13.65
N LYS A 89 -10.22 -15.66 -14.59
CA LYS A 89 -10.08 -17.10 -14.31
C LYS A 89 -8.79 -17.42 -13.53
N VAL A 90 -7.69 -16.73 -13.89
CA VAL A 90 -6.41 -16.86 -13.18
C VAL A 90 -6.55 -16.31 -11.77
N LYS A 91 -7.10 -15.09 -11.63
CA LYS A 91 -7.34 -14.43 -10.34
C LYS A 91 -8.15 -15.31 -9.39
N GLU A 92 -9.28 -15.87 -9.84
CA GLU A 92 -10.15 -16.73 -9.02
C GLU A 92 -9.39 -17.96 -8.50
N LYS A 93 -8.56 -18.55 -9.34
CA LYS A 93 -7.75 -19.74 -8.98
C LYS A 93 -6.66 -19.42 -7.95
N ILE A 94 -5.98 -18.28 -8.08
CA ILE A 94 -4.79 -17.96 -7.27
C ILE A 94 -5.11 -17.16 -6.01
N SER A 95 -6.21 -16.43 -5.96
CA SER A 95 -6.52 -15.48 -4.87
C SER A 95 -6.46 -16.10 -3.47
N PRO A 96 -6.95 -17.33 -3.19
CA PRO A 96 -6.83 -17.93 -1.86
C PRO A 96 -5.37 -18.11 -1.44
N TYR A 97 -4.51 -18.52 -2.37
CA TYR A 97 -3.06 -18.72 -2.09
C TYR A 97 -2.35 -17.39 -1.87
N VAL A 98 -2.65 -16.39 -2.70
CA VAL A 98 -2.07 -15.04 -2.57
C VAL A 98 -2.44 -14.44 -1.22
N TYR A 99 -3.72 -14.49 -0.82
CA TYR A 99 -4.13 -13.98 0.49
C TYR A 99 -3.58 -14.82 1.65
N GLY A 100 -3.40 -16.12 1.48
CA GLY A 100 -2.70 -16.98 2.45
C GLY A 100 -1.25 -16.52 2.66
N ILE A 101 -0.53 -16.18 1.58
CA ILE A 101 0.84 -15.64 1.66
C ILE A 101 0.84 -14.25 2.32
N CYS A 102 -0.12 -13.38 2.00
CA CYS A 102 -0.27 -12.09 2.67
C CYS A 102 -0.50 -12.27 4.18
N PHE A 103 -1.33 -13.23 4.58
CA PHE A 103 -1.59 -13.54 5.99
C PHE A 103 -0.31 -13.99 6.73
N VAL A 104 0.43 -14.94 6.16
CA VAL A 104 1.72 -15.39 6.72
C VAL A 104 2.72 -14.24 6.78
N GLY A 105 2.79 -13.41 5.73
CA GLY A 105 3.63 -12.22 5.70
C GLY A 105 3.26 -11.22 6.81
N SER A 106 1.96 -10.99 7.03
CA SER A 106 1.50 -10.11 8.12
C SER A 106 1.85 -10.67 9.50
N ILE A 107 1.81 -12.00 9.70
CA ILE A 107 2.29 -12.62 10.95
C ILE A 107 3.77 -12.32 11.15
N PHE A 108 4.62 -12.48 10.13
CA PHE A 108 6.06 -12.16 10.24
C PHE A 108 6.28 -10.68 10.59
N LEU A 109 5.50 -9.77 10.01
CA LEU A 109 5.59 -8.35 10.35
C LEU A 109 5.10 -8.06 11.77
N LEU A 110 4.04 -8.72 12.25
CA LEU A 110 3.62 -8.62 13.64
C LEU A 110 4.69 -9.14 14.61
N MET A 111 5.37 -10.24 14.25
CA MET A 111 6.51 -10.74 15.02
C MET A 111 7.65 -9.73 15.10
N LYS A 112 7.79 -8.81 14.12
CA LYS A 112 8.78 -7.72 14.18
C LYS A 112 8.55 -6.76 15.36
N LEU A 113 7.27 -6.59 15.77
CA LEU A 113 6.89 -5.75 16.93
C LEU A 113 7.12 -6.43 18.27
N TYR A 114 7.32 -7.76 18.31
CA TYR A 114 7.53 -8.48 19.57
C TYR A 114 9.00 -8.45 19.98
N PRO A 115 9.32 -8.10 21.24
CA PRO A 115 10.72 -7.96 21.71
C PRO A 115 11.34 -9.32 22.02
N PHE A 116 11.75 -10.07 21.00
CA PHE A 116 12.49 -11.31 21.20
C PHE A 116 13.89 -11.03 21.72
N GLU A 117 14.25 -11.53 22.89
CA GLU A 117 15.58 -11.32 23.50
C GLU A 117 16.73 -11.77 22.59
N TRP A 118 16.56 -12.92 21.88
CA TRP A 118 17.56 -13.46 20.95
C TRP A 118 17.78 -12.63 19.69
N ALA A 119 16.83 -11.78 19.33
CA ALA A 119 16.91 -10.98 18.09
C ALA A 119 17.58 -9.61 18.29
N GLY A 120 17.69 -9.14 19.54
CA GLY A 120 18.17 -7.79 19.84
C GLY A 120 17.23 -6.70 19.27
N MET A 121 17.71 -5.46 19.26
CA MET A 121 17.00 -4.33 18.64
C MET A 121 17.35 -4.18 17.16
N CYS A 122 16.44 -3.57 16.40
CA CYS A 122 16.68 -3.14 15.03
C CYS A 122 17.78 -2.07 14.95
N ASN A 123 18.29 -1.82 13.76
CA ASN A 123 19.34 -0.83 13.53
C ASN A 123 18.74 0.54 13.20
N ILE A 124 18.72 1.44 14.17
CA ILE A 124 18.19 2.80 14.06
C ILE A 124 18.91 3.54 12.91
N GLY A 125 18.14 4.21 12.05
CA GLY A 125 18.63 4.93 10.88
C GLY A 125 18.95 4.06 9.66
N HIS A 126 18.89 2.72 9.78
CA HIS A 126 19.15 1.78 8.69
C HIS A 126 17.96 0.86 8.35
N GLU A 127 16.97 0.78 9.23
CA GLU A 127 15.75 0.01 9.01
C GLU A 127 14.53 0.93 9.14
N PRO A 128 13.55 0.87 8.23
CA PRO A 128 12.32 1.65 8.35
C PRO A 128 11.57 1.32 9.64
N PHE A 129 10.92 2.29 10.23
CA PHE A 129 10.20 2.18 11.51
C PHE A 129 11.07 1.91 12.73
N CYS A 130 12.37 1.79 12.61
CA CYS A 130 13.23 1.51 13.74
C CYS A 130 13.49 2.77 14.59
N GLY A 131 13.14 2.71 15.88
CA GLY A 131 13.36 3.76 16.85
C GLY A 131 13.36 3.23 18.27
N GLU A 132 13.72 4.07 19.24
CA GLU A 132 13.76 3.67 20.66
C GLU A 132 12.37 3.55 21.28
N HIS A 133 11.43 4.35 20.77
CA HIS A 133 10.08 4.46 21.31
C HIS A 133 9.03 4.27 20.22
N LEU A 134 7.84 3.83 20.61
CA LEU A 134 6.68 3.83 19.72
C LEU A 134 6.16 5.27 19.63
N CYS A 135 6.52 5.96 18.54
CA CYS A 135 6.25 7.38 18.39
C CYS A 135 6.14 7.81 16.92
N SER A 136 5.20 8.69 16.64
CA SER A 136 5.18 9.47 15.41
C SER A 136 5.85 10.80 15.66
N VAL A 137 6.91 11.06 14.91
CA VAL A 137 7.72 12.27 15.03
C VAL A 137 7.69 13.08 13.73
N GLU A 138 8.04 14.37 13.86
CA GLU A 138 8.19 15.23 12.70
C GLU A 138 9.38 14.78 11.85
N GLY A 139 9.13 14.45 10.59
CA GLY A 139 10.18 14.14 9.63
C GLY A 139 10.62 15.37 8.83
N ASN A 140 11.52 15.17 7.88
CA ASN A 140 12.00 16.22 6.99
C ASN A 140 10.91 16.70 6.02
N TRP A 141 10.09 15.79 5.55
CA TRP A 141 9.07 16.04 4.54
C TRP A 141 7.67 15.69 5.02
N HIS A 142 7.50 14.56 5.73
CA HIS A 142 6.24 14.03 6.23
C HIS A 142 6.41 13.47 7.65
N ILE A 143 5.43 12.71 8.18
CA ILE A 143 5.55 11.98 9.45
C ILE A 143 6.62 10.90 9.32
N ALA A 144 7.51 10.82 10.30
CA ALA A 144 8.37 9.68 10.52
C ALA A 144 7.79 8.81 11.64
N TRP A 145 7.75 7.49 11.41
CA TRP A 145 7.28 6.54 12.42
C TRP A 145 8.44 5.80 13.03
N GLU A 146 8.42 5.71 14.34
CA GLU A 146 9.40 4.99 15.13
C GLU A 146 8.74 3.94 16.01
N ALA A 147 9.37 2.78 16.12
CA ALA A 147 8.96 1.71 16.99
C ALA A 147 10.17 0.89 17.47
N PRO A 148 10.15 0.36 18.69
CA PRO A 148 11.19 -0.54 19.21
C PRO A 148 11.05 -1.93 18.59
N LEU A 149 11.46 -2.07 17.33
CA LEU A 149 11.39 -3.32 16.58
C LEU A 149 12.52 -4.26 17.00
N ASN A 150 12.30 -5.57 16.93
CA ASN A 150 13.40 -6.53 17.06
C ASN A 150 14.31 -6.54 15.83
N GLY A 151 15.57 -6.94 16.01
CA GLY A 151 16.63 -6.90 14.99
C GLY A 151 16.58 -8.04 13.96
N PHE A 152 15.60 -8.97 14.01
CA PHE A 152 15.55 -10.09 13.09
C PHE A 152 15.08 -9.66 11.68
N LYS A 153 16.05 -9.43 10.81
CA LYS A 153 15.85 -8.82 9.48
C LYS A 153 14.92 -9.64 8.56
N TRP A 154 14.90 -10.97 8.69
CA TRP A 154 14.11 -11.84 7.82
C TRP A 154 12.60 -11.63 7.96
N PHE A 155 12.12 -11.09 9.10
CA PHE A 155 10.70 -10.75 9.24
C PHE A 155 10.25 -9.67 8.23
N THR A 156 11.15 -8.82 7.75
CA THR A 156 10.86 -7.82 6.73
C THR A 156 10.49 -8.44 5.38
N LEU A 157 10.91 -9.68 5.11
CA LEU A 157 10.48 -10.43 3.94
C LEU A 157 8.96 -10.68 3.92
N GLY A 158 8.30 -10.65 5.09
CA GLY A 158 6.85 -10.69 5.21
C GLY A 158 6.13 -9.56 4.47
N TYR A 159 6.82 -8.44 4.20
CA TYR A 159 6.32 -7.36 3.35
C TYR A 159 6.75 -7.54 1.88
N PHE A 160 8.05 -7.70 1.64
CA PHE A 160 8.60 -7.70 0.28
C PHE A 160 8.09 -8.85 -0.59
N ILE A 161 7.99 -10.06 -0.02
CA ILE A 161 7.52 -11.22 -0.77
C ILE A 161 6.08 -11.00 -1.28
N PRO A 162 5.07 -10.74 -0.44
CA PRO A 162 3.70 -10.60 -0.93
C PRO A 162 3.49 -9.34 -1.78
N VAL A 163 4.22 -8.25 -1.54
CA VAL A 163 4.00 -6.98 -2.25
C VAL A 163 4.68 -6.92 -3.61
N PHE A 164 5.86 -7.49 -3.76
CA PHE A 164 6.64 -7.36 -4.99
C PHE A 164 6.89 -8.71 -5.69
N PHE A 165 7.28 -9.74 -4.96
CA PHE A 165 7.65 -11.01 -5.59
C PHE A 165 6.41 -11.79 -6.08
N ILE A 166 5.41 -11.97 -5.25
CA ILE A 166 4.20 -12.74 -5.59
C ILE A 166 3.43 -12.13 -6.78
N PRO A 167 3.21 -10.79 -6.88
CA PRO A 167 2.60 -10.19 -8.04
C PRO A 167 3.36 -10.43 -9.35
N VAL A 168 4.70 -10.45 -9.32
CA VAL A 168 5.50 -10.84 -10.48
C VAL A 168 5.24 -12.30 -10.84
N VAL A 169 5.23 -13.20 -9.87
CA VAL A 169 5.01 -14.63 -10.11
C VAL A 169 3.68 -14.88 -10.80
N TYR A 170 2.59 -14.26 -10.37
CA TYR A 170 1.29 -14.47 -11.01
C TYR A 170 1.00 -13.58 -12.22
N GLY A 171 1.99 -12.78 -12.68
CA GLY A 171 1.91 -12.08 -13.96
C GLY A 171 1.57 -10.58 -13.89
N SER A 172 1.39 -9.99 -12.72
CA SER A 172 1.14 -8.55 -12.57
C SER A 172 2.44 -7.71 -12.50
N TRP A 173 3.47 -8.14 -13.21
CA TRP A 173 4.80 -7.53 -13.18
C TRP A 173 4.82 -6.07 -13.62
N LYS A 174 3.96 -5.69 -14.58
CA LYS A 174 3.87 -4.30 -15.05
C LYS A 174 3.40 -3.37 -13.94
N PHE A 175 2.40 -3.83 -13.15
CA PHE A 175 1.97 -3.10 -11.97
C PHE A 175 3.08 -3.01 -10.92
N VAL A 176 3.85 -4.08 -10.71
CA VAL A 176 4.99 -4.05 -9.78
C VAL A 176 6.02 -3.00 -10.19
N VAL A 177 6.39 -2.93 -11.47
CA VAL A 177 7.32 -1.90 -11.97
C VAL A 177 6.75 -0.50 -11.75
N TYR A 178 5.47 -0.28 -12.12
CA TYR A 178 4.80 1.00 -11.90
C TYR A 178 4.78 1.38 -10.41
N HIS A 179 4.40 0.43 -9.55
CA HIS A 179 4.31 0.61 -8.10
C HIS A 179 5.67 0.90 -7.45
N LEU A 180 6.74 0.21 -7.89
CA LEU A 180 8.11 0.47 -7.43
C LEU A 180 8.58 1.88 -7.80
N LEU A 181 8.29 2.33 -9.01
CA LEU A 181 8.71 3.66 -9.48
C LEU A 181 7.94 4.78 -8.79
N VAL A 182 6.60 4.69 -8.75
CA VAL A 182 5.74 5.77 -8.25
C VAL A 182 5.58 5.73 -6.72
N GLY A 183 5.76 4.59 -6.09
CA GLY A 183 5.70 4.43 -4.64
C GLY A 183 7.08 4.59 -3.97
N PRO A 184 7.76 3.49 -3.64
CA PRO A 184 9.02 3.55 -2.87
C PRO A 184 10.13 4.29 -3.61
N GLY A 185 10.17 4.24 -4.95
CA GLY A 185 11.16 4.99 -5.74
C GLY A 185 11.03 6.50 -5.56
N LEU A 186 9.83 7.03 -5.69
CA LEU A 186 9.59 8.47 -5.43
C LEU A 186 9.76 8.82 -3.95
N ALA A 187 9.31 7.97 -3.03
CA ALA A 187 9.51 8.20 -1.59
C ALA A 187 11.00 8.38 -1.26
N ARG A 188 11.86 7.51 -1.83
CA ARG A 188 13.32 7.61 -1.65
C ARG A 188 13.93 8.89 -2.24
N LEU A 189 13.34 9.42 -3.31
CA LEU A 189 13.80 10.67 -3.93
C LEU A 189 13.33 11.91 -3.17
N LEU A 190 12.20 11.83 -2.46
CA LEU A 190 11.62 12.95 -1.72
C LEU A 190 12.23 13.14 -0.34
N THR A 191 12.65 12.05 0.32
CA THR A 191 13.24 12.11 1.65
C THR A 191 14.35 11.08 1.85
N ASP A 192 15.42 11.51 2.54
CA ASP A 192 16.51 10.63 2.98
C ASP A 192 16.21 9.96 4.33
N ASN A 193 15.17 10.41 5.04
CA ASN A 193 14.75 9.81 6.29
C ASN A 193 13.98 8.51 6.03
N ILE A 194 14.61 7.38 6.35
CA ILE A 194 14.05 6.04 6.10
C ILE A 194 12.72 5.81 6.85
N ASN A 195 12.53 6.45 8.01
CA ASN A 195 11.32 6.33 8.82
C ASN A 195 10.12 7.11 8.23
N GLU A 196 10.35 8.02 7.27
CA GLU A 196 9.31 8.70 6.51
C GLU A 196 8.83 7.92 5.28
N TRP A 197 9.67 7.00 4.73
CA TRP A 197 9.35 6.32 3.48
C TRP A 197 7.97 5.66 3.47
N PRO A 198 7.53 4.96 4.53
CA PRO A 198 6.23 4.34 4.52
C PRO A 198 5.07 5.35 4.47
N ALA A 199 5.18 6.49 5.17
CA ALA A 199 4.18 7.55 5.15
C ALA A 199 4.08 8.22 3.78
N VAL A 200 5.22 8.62 3.21
CA VAL A 200 5.31 9.21 1.87
C VAL A 200 4.79 8.24 0.80
N TRP A 201 5.13 6.95 0.91
CA TRP A 201 4.63 5.94 -0.01
C TRP A 201 3.10 5.77 0.07
N CYS A 202 2.51 5.75 1.26
CA CYS A 202 1.05 5.69 1.43
C CYS A 202 0.35 6.88 0.77
N LEU A 203 0.88 8.08 0.97
CA LEU A 203 0.41 9.31 0.33
C LEU A 203 0.45 9.21 -1.21
N LEU A 204 1.58 8.80 -1.77
CA LEU A 204 1.74 8.64 -3.22
C LEU A 204 0.81 7.55 -3.78
N SER A 205 0.47 6.52 -2.99
CA SER A 205 -0.41 5.44 -3.40
C SER A 205 -1.82 5.91 -3.75
N ILE A 206 -2.36 6.94 -3.10
CA ILE A 206 -3.67 7.52 -3.46
C ILE A 206 -3.63 8.08 -4.88
N GLY A 207 -2.63 8.89 -5.20
CA GLY A 207 -2.44 9.42 -6.55
C GLY A 207 -2.22 8.34 -7.60
N LEU A 208 -1.39 7.34 -7.27
CA LEU A 208 -1.11 6.17 -8.10
C LEU A 208 -2.41 5.41 -8.45
N LEU A 209 -3.25 5.12 -7.45
CA LEU A 209 -4.50 4.39 -7.64
C LEU A 209 -5.49 5.21 -8.47
N LEU A 210 -5.63 6.50 -8.20
CA LEU A 210 -6.51 7.40 -8.96
C LEU A 210 -6.08 7.51 -10.43
N LEU A 211 -4.78 7.63 -10.70
CA LEU A 211 -4.24 7.65 -12.07
C LEU A 211 -4.61 6.35 -12.81
N VAL A 212 -4.44 5.19 -12.18
CA VAL A 212 -4.77 3.91 -12.80
C VAL A 212 -6.27 3.77 -13.05
N ILE A 213 -7.12 4.18 -12.10
CA ILE A 213 -8.57 4.05 -12.22
C ILE A 213 -9.13 4.99 -13.33
N LYS A 214 -8.55 6.17 -13.49
CA LYS A 214 -9.10 7.25 -14.34
C LYS A 214 -8.40 7.44 -15.69
N THR A 215 -7.35 6.69 -15.98
CA THR A 215 -6.56 6.88 -17.20
C THR A 215 -6.34 5.57 -17.96
N PRO A 216 -5.89 5.63 -19.23
CA PRO A 216 -5.52 4.45 -20.02
C PRO A 216 -4.38 3.61 -19.43
N ILE A 217 -3.68 4.09 -18.39
CA ILE A 217 -2.62 3.33 -17.67
C ILE A 217 -3.17 1.96 -17.24
N ARG A 218 -4.45 1.87 -16.84
CA ARG A 218 -5.13 0.63 -16.50
C ARG A 218 -4.97 -0.45 -17.59
N SER A 219 -5.15 -0.11 -18.85
CA SER A 219 -5.02 -1.04 -19.98
C SER A 219 -3.56 -1.42 -20.25
N ILE A 220 -2.62 -0.50 -20.04
CA ILE A 220 -1.18 -0.75 -20.21
C ILE A 220 -0.67 -1.74 -19.16
N LEU A 221 -1.17 -1.62 -17.93
CA LEU A 221 -0.77 -2.50 -16.82
C LEU A 221 -1.32 -3.92 -16.96
N TYR A 222 -2.40 -4.11 -17.74
CA TYR A 222 -3.00 -5.43 -17.93
C TYR A 222 -2.05 -6.39 -18.66
N THR A 223 -1.94 -7.63 -18.13
CA THR A 223 -1.10 -8.68 -18.70
C THR A 223 -2.00 -9.73 -19.34
N LYS A 224 -1.88 -9.90 -20.67
CA LYS A 224 -2.68 -10.85 -21.45
C LYS A 224 -2.12 -12.26 -21.39
N ASN A 225 -0.80 -12.42 -21.36
CA ASN A 225 -0.09 -13.69 -21.40
C ASN A 225 1.07 -13.70 -20.39
N TRP A 226 1.23 -14.80 -19.70
CA TRP A 226 2.30 -15.00 -18.72
C TRP A 226 2.81 -16.45 -18.77
N TRP A 227 4.01 -16.71 -18.31
CA TRP A 227 4.63 -18.04 -18.39
C TRP A 227 3.87 -19.13 -17.60
N LEU A 228 3.14 -18.77 -16.51
CA LEU A 228 2.32 -19.68 -15.72
C LEU A 228 0.94 -19.96 -16.33
N TRP A 229 0.47 -19.12 -17.25
CA TRP A 229 -0.82 -19.26 -17.90
C TRP A 229 -0.77 -18.66 -19.30
N LYS A 230 -1.13 -19.47 -20.29
CA LYS A 230 -1.19 -19.08 -21.69
C LYS A 230 -2.62 -19.29 -22.21
N ASN A 231 -3.12 -18.39 -23.05
CA ASN A 231 -4.38 -18.53 -23.81
C ASN A 231 -5.70 -18.65 -22.98
N GLU A 232 -5.81 -18.05 -21.81
CA GLU A 232 -7.12 -17.92 -21.14
C GLU A 232 -7.94 -16.69 -21.62
N GLU A 233 -7.77 -16.32 -22.89
CA GLU A 233 -8.02 -14.98 -23.43
C GLU A 233 -9.46 -14.67 -23.89
N THR A 234 -10.38 -15.62 -23.94
CA THR A 234 -11.54 -15.38 -24.84
C THR A 234 -12.69 -14.56 -24.22
N GLU A 235 -12.77 -14.42 -22.90
CA GLU A 235 -13.89 -13.68 -22.27
C GLU A 235 -13.52 -12.31 -21.67
N SER A 236 -12.28 -12.10 -21.25
CA SER A 236 -11.87 -10.82 -20.63
C SER A 236 -11.66 -9.68 -21.62
N SER A 237 -11.28 -9.98 -22.88
CA SER A 237 -11.12 -8.97 -23.93
C SER A 237 -12.47 -8.35 -24.34
N VAL A 238 -13.54 -9.15 -24.32
CA VAL A 238 -14.91 -8.69 -24.63
C VAL A 238 -15.40 -7.70 -23.58
N ILE A 239 -15.10 -7.91 -22.31
CA ILE A 239 -15.53 -7.02 -21.22
C ILE A 239 -14.79 -5.67 -21.27
N LEU A 240 -13.47 -5.68 -21.54
CA LEU A 240 -12.68 -4.45 -21.68
C LEU A 240 -13.10 -3.62 -22.92
N GLU A 241 -13.43 -4.27 -24.02
CA GLU A 241 -13.93 -3.59 -25.23
C GLU A 241 -15.35 -3.03 -25.04
N THR A 242 -16.19 -3.69 -24.24
CA THR A 242 -17.55 -3.20 -23.94
C THR A 242 -17.50 -1.99 -23.00
N GLU A 243 -16.61 -1.97 -22.04
CA GLU A 243 -16.43 -0.83 -21.12
C GLU A 243 -15.86 0.42 -21.84
N THR A 244 -15.05 0.24 -22.88
CA THR A 244 -14.52 1.38 -23.68
C THR A 244 -15.50 1.93 -24.71
N LYS A 245 -16.56 1.19 -25.06
CA LYS A 245 -17.56 1.57 -26.07
C LYS A 245 -18.86 2.16 -25.50
N THR A 246 -19.01 2.25 -24.17
CA THR A 246 -20.18 2.93 -23.60
C THR A 246 -20.01 4.44 -23.81
N PRO A 247 -20.82 5.10 -24.66
CA PRO A 247 -20.71 6.53 -24.87
C PRO A 247 -21.06 7.23 -23.57
N VAL A 248 -20.22 8.17 -23.18
CA VAL A 248 -20.55 9.16 -22.15
C VAL A 248 -21.78 9.90 -22.65
N LEU A 249 -22.97 9.52 -22.15
CA LEU A 249 -24.17 10.31 -22.34
C LEU A 249 -23.92 11.70 -21.75
N LYS A 250 -24.03 12.69 -22.62
CA LYS A 250 -23.91 14.12 -22.32
C LYS A 250 -24.93 14.59 -21.31
#